data_8e2207de54a932814ccb998d10a1b708
#
_entry.id   8e2207de54a932814ccb998d10a1b708
#
_cell.length_a   1.000
_cell.length_b   1.000
_cell.length_c   1.000
_cell.angle_alpha   90.00
_cell.angle_beta   90.00
_cell.angle_gamma   90.00
#
_symmetry.space_group_name_H-M   'P 1'
#
loop_
_entity.id
_entity.type
_entity.pdbx_description
1 polymer ?
#
loop_
_entity_poly.entity_id
_entity_poly.type
_entity_poly.pdbx_seq_one_letter_code
_entity_poly.pdbx_strand_id
1 'polypeptide(L)'
;NEKSAMEVGAGAAYTGARTMVTMKQVGLNVAADPLMSLEYIGVKGGMVILVADDPGPISSQTEQDTRHFARFSKLPCFDPSTVQEAYDMVQEAFVYSEKYGTPVFFRSTTRVSHGYASIQVKDVEEYKNVEPEGFVKDTKRWVIFPKLSYQAHINIEARNEELAKVFSQYKRNLLLPAEDDCKELKKGIATGGFNYTYVTEAMADLGQLRELKVSTPHPFPEQLAVEFLTGLEEVLCIEELDPVIERELIYIAGKYHLPVKILGKLSHHVKNSG
;
A
#
# COMPACT_ATOMS: atom_id res chain seq x y z
N ASN A 1 0.34 15.38 19.41
CA ASN A 1 0.76 15.91 18.12
C ASN A 1 1.43 14.78 17.32
N GLU A 2 1.07 14.63 16.03
CA GLU A 2 1.46 13.51 15.17
C GLU A 2 2.97 13.51 14.90
N LYS A 3 3.61 14.68 14.82
CA LYS A 3 5.07 14.79 14.74
C LYS A 3 5.74 14.11 15.92
N SER A 4 5.32 14.47 17.14
CA SER A 4 5.88 13.87 18.37
C SER A 4 5.59 12.38 18.46
N ALA A 5 4.39 11.93 18.06
CA ALA A 5 4.06 10.51 18.01
C ALA A 5 4.98 9.75 17.04
N MET A 6 5.26 10.33 15.86
CA MET A 6 6.17 9.74 14.88
C MET A 6 7.60 9.64 15.41
N GLU A 7 8.11 10.68 16.07
CA GLU A 7 9.47 10.68 16.64
C GLU A 7 9.61 9.66 17.79
N VAL A 8 8.59 9.56 18.67
CA VAL A 8 8.58 8.54 19.75
C VAL A 8 8.52 7.13 19.16
N GLY A 9 7.65 6.91 18.16
CA GLY A 9 7.54 5.64 17.45
C GLY A 9 8.86 5.24 16.77
N ALA A 10 9.52 6.18 16.09
CA ALA A 10 10.82 5.96 15.47
C ALA A 10 11.89 5.57 16.53
N GLY A 11 11.95 6.31 17.64
CA GLY A 11 12.87 6.01 18.75
C GLY A 11 12.68 4.59 19.30
N ALA A 12 11.44 4.16 19.48
CA ALA A 12 11.13 2.79 19.90
C ALA A 12 11.54 1.76 18.83
N ALA A 13 11.24 2.01 17.55
CA ALA A 13 11.62 1.12 16.46
C ALA A 13 13.14 0.98 16.31
N TYR A 14 13.93 2.00 16.64
CA TYR A 14 15.42 1.92 16.66
C TYR A 14 15.93 0.96 17.71
N THR A 15 15.19 0.71 18.79
CA THR A 15 15.56 -0.28 19.82
C THR A 15 15.25 -1.74 19.44
N GLY A 16 14.60 -1.97 18.31
CA GLY A 16 14.12 -3.28 17.89
C GLY A 16 12.68 -3.59 18.30
N ALA A 17 11.98 -2.66 18.97
CA ALA A 17 10.57 -2.84 19.32
C ALA A 17 9.67 -2.75 18.08
N ARG A 18 8.62 -3.57 18.02
CA ARG A 18 7.52 -3.37 17.10
C ARG A 18 6.70 -2.14 17.51
N THR A 19 6.45 -1.26 16.58
CA THR A 19 5.81 0.04 16.85
C THR A 19 4.73 0.32 15.82
N MET A 20 3.58 0.81 16.29
CA MET A 20 2.53 1.33 15.43
C MET A 20 2.26 2.79 15.79
N VAL A 21 2.25 3.66 14.78
CA VAL A 21 1.81 5.05 14.91
C VAL A 21 0.54 5.22 14.09
N THR A 22 -0.52 5.74 14.72
CA THR A 22 -1.83 5.88 14.10
C THR A 22 -2.23 7.34 13.98
N MET A 23 -2.77 7.73 12.84
CA MET A 23 -3.21 9.10 12.58
C MET A 23 -4.24 9.19 11.45
N LYS A 24 -4.94 10.31 11.37
CA LYS A 24 -5.70 10.66 10.16
C LYS A 24 -4.76 11.19 9.08
N GLN A 25 -5.25 11.21 7.83
CA GLN A 25 -4.48 11.74 6.70
C GLN A 25 -4.01 13.18 6.92
N VAL A 26 -4.79 14.03 7.58
CA VAL A 26 -4.38 15.41 7.92
C VAL A 26 -3.22 15.45 8.92
N GLY A 27 -3.15 14.48 9.83
CA GLY A 27 -2.06 14.35 10.80
C GLY A 27 -0.74 13.95 10.13
N LEU A 28 -0.80 13.23 9.01
CA LEU A 28 0.37 12.87 8.23
C LEU A 28 1.13 14.10 7.71
N ASN A 29 0.43 15.19 7.39
CA ASN A 29 1.06 16.44 6.98
C ASN A 29 2.00 16.99 8.07
N VAL A 30 1.59 16.87 9.33
CA VAL A 30 2.40 17.31 10.49
C VAL A 30 3.54 16.34 10.79
N ALA A 31 3.33 15.04 10.55
CA ALA A 31 4.31 13.99 10.75
C ALA A 31 5.30 13.83 9.58
N ALA A 32 5.11 14.59 8.50
CA ALA A 32 5.91 14.46 7.27
C ALA A 32 7.42 14.69 7.50
N ASP A 33 7.80 15.67 8.28
CA ASP A 33 9.22 16.00 8.54
C ASP A 33 9.99 14.82 9.19
N PRO A 34 9.61 14.28 10.34
CA PRO A 34 10.28 13.12 10.90
C PRO A 34 10.14 11.87 10.01
N LEU A 35 9.03 11.69 9.30
CA LEU A 35 8.82 10.56 8.40
C LEU A 35 9.84 10.54 7.25
N MET A 36 10.09 11.68 6.61
CA MET A 36 11.03 11.77 5.49
C MET A 36 12.48 11.54 5.92
N SER A 37 12.81 11.85 7.18
CA SER A 37 14.11 11.50 7.77
C SER A 37 14.19 10.01 8.11
N LEU A 38 13.10 9.46 8.66
CA LEU A 38 13.00 8.07 9.07
C LEU A 38 13.11 7.09 7.89
N GLU A 39 12.61 7.46 6.72
CA GLU A 39 12.76 6.68 5.50
C GLU A 39 14.23 6.37 5.19
N TYR A 40 15.11 7.38 5.32
CA TYR A 40 16.54 7.26 5.06
C TYR A 40 17.29 6.50 6.16
N ILE A 41 16.89 6.69 7.42
CA ILE A 41 17.50 5.97 8.55
C ILE A 41 17.05 4.51 8.58
N GLY A 42 15.80 4.25 8.22
CA GLY A 42 15.14 2.97 8.37
C GLY A 42 14.82 2.63 9.81
N VAL A 43 14.43 1.40 10.05
CA VAL A 43 14.07 0.87 11.38
C VAL A 43 14.79 -0.44 11.66
N LYS A 44 14.83 -0.84 12.92
CA LYS A 44 15.35 -2.14 13.36
C LYS A 44 14.20 -3.08 13.74
N GLY A 45 13.31 -2.62 14.60
CA GLY A 45 12.03 -3.27 14.86
C GLY A 45 10.99 -2.89 13.79
N GLY A 46 9.97 -3.72 13.62
CA GLY A 46 8.91 -3.44 12.68
C GLY A 46 8.15 -2.15 13.04
N MET A 47 7.96 -1.27 12.06
CA MET A 47 7.20 -0.04 12.25
C MET A 47 6.09 0.08 11.21
N VAL A 48 4.86 0.15 11.69
CA VAL A 48 3.67 0.36 10.87
C VAL A 48 3.12 1.76 11.13
N ILE A 49 2.89 2.50 10.06
CA ILE A 49 2.28 3.83 10.10
C ILE A 49 0.87 3.68 9.54
N LEU A 50 -0.10 3.56 10.44
CA LEU A 50 -1.51 3.49 10.07
C LEU A 50 -2.05 4.88 9.83
N VAL A 51 -2.50 5.12 8.60
CA VAL A 51 -3.14 6.39 8.21
C VAL A 51 -4.56 6.11 7.76
N ALA A 52 -5.51 6.77 8.42
CA ALA A 52 -6.92 6.66 8.10
C ALA A 52 -7.31 7.75 7.09
N ASP A 53 -7.53 7.33 5.85
CA ASP A 53 -8.09 8.16 4.79
C ASP A 53 -9.62 8.28 4.92
N ASP A 54 -10.16 9.41 4.50
CA ASP A 54 -11.60 9.71 4.61
C ASP A 54 -12.18 10.10 3.25
N PRO A 55 -12.41 9.11 2.35
CA PRO A 55 -12.99 9.32 1.03
C PRO A 55 -14.38 9.95 1.11
N GLY A 56 -14.59 11.05 0.34
CA GLY A 56 -15.82 11.82 0.41
C GLY A 56 -15.98 12.46 1.80
N PRO A 57 -15.14 13.41 2.22
CA PRO A 57 -14.77 13.74 3.60
C PRO A 57 -15.97 13.74 4.56
N ILE A 58 -16.11 12.67 5.32
CA ILE A 58 -17.22 12.44 6.25
C ILE A 58 -16.96 13.17 7.57
N SER A 59 -15.72 13.13 8.06
CA SER A 59 -15.33 13.73 9.34
C SER A 59 -14.03 14.54 9.29
N SER A 60 -13.40 14.65 8.14
CA SER A 60 -12.13 15.35 7.96
C SER A 60 -12.33 16.69 7.26
N GLN A 61 -11.39 17.64 7.50
CA GLN A 61 -11.42 18.97 6.88
C GLN A 61 -11.01 18.94 5.40
N THR A 62 -10.25 17.94 5.01
CA THR A 62 -9.74 17.76 3.65
C THR A 62 -9.83 16.32 3.22
N GLU A 63 -9.81 16.10 1.92
CA GLU A 63 -9.71 14.81 1.28
C GLU A 63 -8.29 14.65 0.76
N GLN A 64 -7.55 13.64 1.28
CA GLN A 64 -6.17 13.38 0.94
C GLN A 64 -5.96 11.88 0.76
N ASP A 65 -5.15 11.52 -0.23
CA ASP A 65 -4.85 10.13 -0.54
C ASP A 65 -3.44 9.74 -0.07
N THR A 66 -3.37 8.93 0.97
CA THR A 66 -2.10 8.44 1.54
C THR A 66 -1.24 7.67 0.53
N ARG A 67 -1.82 7.09 -0.53
CA ARG A 67 -1.07 6.37 -1.56
C ARG A 67 -0.08 7.27 -2.30
N HIS A 68 -0.43 8.55 -2.50
CA HIS A 68 0.52 9.54 -3.03
C HIS A 68 1.67 9.81 -2.08
N PHE A 69 1.36 9.86 -0.79
CA PHE A 69 2.39 10.08 0.22
C PHE A 69 3.34 8.88 0.32
N ALA A 70 2.82 7.67 0.22
CA ALA A 70 3.64 6.44 0.16
C ALA A 70 4.61 6.47 -1.03
N ARG A 71 4.13 6.88 -2.20
CA ARG A 71 4.98 7.04 -3.40
C ARG A 71 6.03 8.14 -3.22
N PHE A 72 5.65 9.29 -2.68
CA PHE A 72 6.56 10.43 -2.45
C PHE A 72 7.66 10.08 -1.44
N SER A 73 7.31 9.43 -0.34
CA SER A 73 8.24 8.96 0.69
C SER A 73 8.92 7.63 0.35
N LYS A 74 8.59 6.99 -0.79
CA LYS A 74 9.16 5.70 -1.22
C LYS A 74 8.97 4.55 -0.21
N LEU A 75 7.96 4.66 0.66
CA LEU A 75 7.63 3.65 1.67
C LEU A 75 6.59 2.65 1.14
N PRO A 76 6.74 1.36 1.43
CA PRO A 76 5.74 0.37 1.06
C PRO A 76 4.38 0.69 1.70
N CYS A 77 3.31 0.42 0.96
CA CYS A 77 1.95 0.71 1.39
C CYS A 77 1.06 -0.53 1.25
N PHE A 78 0.31 -0.84 2.30
CA PHE A 78 -0.72 -1.86 2.35
C PHE A 78 -2.09 -1.21 2.42
N ASP A 79 -3.03 -1.67 1.62
CA ASP A 79 -4.38 -1.12 1.45
C ASP A 79 -5.43 -2.24 1.51
N PRO A 80 -5.92 -2.59 2.70
CA PRO A 80 -6.88 -3.69 2.88
C PRO A 80 -8.25 -3.33 2.33
N SER A 81 -8.96 -4.35 1.82
CA SER A 81 -10.31 -4.21 1.27
C SER A 81 -11.41 -4.55 2.26
N THR A 82 -11.10 -5.34 3.29
CA THR A 82 -12.08 -5.83 4.27
C THR A 82 -11.52 -5.80 5.70
N VAL A 83 -12.39 -5.96 6.69
CA VAL A 83 -12.01 -6.05 8.10
C VAL A 83 -11.07 -7.25 8.36
N GLN A 84 -11.33 -8.40 7.72
CA GLN A 84 -10.44 -9.57 7.84
C GLN A 84 -9.07 -9.27 7.23
N GLU A 85 -9.03 -8.66 6.06
CA GLU A 85 -7.75 -8.27 5.46
C GLU A 85 -6.99 -7.26 6.31
N ALA A 86 -7.67 -6.28 6.91
CA ALA A 86 -7.02 -5.33 7.79
C ALA A 86 -6.35 -6.02 8.98
N TYR A 87 -7.02 -7.00 9.60
CA TYR A 87 -6.46 -7.80 10.69
C TYR A 87 -5.24 -8.62 10.26
N ASP A 88 -5.32 -9.29 9.12
CA ASP A 88 -4.22 -10.14 8.64
C ASP A 88 -3.04 -9.32 8.13
N MET A 89 -3.33 -8.32 7.30
CA MET A 89 -2.31 -7.52 6.62
C MET A 89 -1.50 -6.64 7.58
N VAL A 90 -2.05 -6.20 8.70
CA VAL A 90 -1.27 -5.44 9.68
C VAL A 90 -0.14 -6.28 10.27
N GLN A 91 -0.37 -7.56 10.50
CA GLN A 91 0.66 -8.49 10.97
C GLN A 91 1.71 -8.73 9.89
N GLU A 92 1.28 -8.89 8.64
CA GLU A 92 2.16 -9.02 7.48
C GLU A 92 2.99 -7.74 7.29
N ALA A 93 2.41 -6.55 7.46
CA ALA A 93 3.12 -5.27 7.37
C ALA A 93 4.28 -5.16 8.37
N PHE A 94 4.13 -5.63 9.60
CA PHE A 94 5.23 -5.72 10.57
C PHE A 94 6.37 -6.62 10.07
N VAL A 95 6.04 -7.78 9.53
CA VAL A 95 7.03 -8.72 8.98
C VAL A 95 7.80 -8.10 7.80
N TYR A 96 7.09 -7.40 6.91
CA TYR A 96 7.75 -6.68 5.79
C TYR A 96 8.63 -5.55 6.30
N SER A 97 8.16 -4.78 7.28
CA SER A 97 8.94 -3.71 7.89
C SER A 97 10.25 -4.23 8.48
N GLU A 98 10.21 -5.33 9.24
CA GLU A 98 11.40 -5.98 9.82
C GLU A 98 12.34 -6.53 8.75
N LYS A 99 11.80 -7.23 7.77
CA LYS A 99 12.57 -7.85 6.68
C LYS A 99 13.36 -6.83 5.87
N TYR A 100 12.73 -5.70 5.55
CA TYR A 100 13.30 -4.67 4.68
C TYR A 100 13.88 -3.47 5.42
N GLY A 101 13.82 -3.47 6.77
CA GLY A 101 14.37 -2.42 7.63
C GLY A 101 13.77 -1.04 7.37
N THR A 102 12.51 -0.95 7.01
CA THR A 102 11.82 0.27 6.60
C THR A 102 10.46 0.41 7.26
N PRO A 103 9.99 1.62 7.60
CA PRO A 103 8.58 1.80 7.94
C PRO A 103 7.67 1.35 6.80
N VAL A 104 6.46 0.96 7.15
CA VAL A 104 5.43 0.54 6.20
C VAL A 104 4.16 1.34 6.43
N PHE A 105 3.59 1.93 5.40
CA PHE A 105 2.25 2.49 5.46
C PHE A 105 1.19 1.39 5.49
N PHE A 106 0.23 1.57 6.36
CA PHE A 106 -1.00 0.81 6.41
C PHE A 106 -2.16 1.79 6.22
N ARG A 107 -2.68 1.86 5.00
CA ARG A 107 -3.78 2.73 4.67
C ARG A 107 -5.09 2.04 5.03
N SER A 108 -5.93 2.70 5.79
CA SER A 108 -7.29 2.24 6.07
C SER A 108 -8.26 3.34 5.71
N THR A 109 -9.26 3.04 4.91
CA THR A 109 -10.32 4.03 4.62
C THR A 109 -11.42 3.97 5.67
N THR A 110 -12.26 5.01 5.72
CA THR A 110 -13.37 5.10 6.65
C THR A 110 -14.26 3.86 6.61
N ARG A 111 -14.52 3.29 5.42
CA ARG A 111 -15.38 2.11 5.27
C ARG A 111 -14.79 0.86 5.90
N VAL A 112 -13.48 0.66 5.81
CA VAL A 112 -12.79 -0.45 6.48
C VAL A 112 -12.68 -0.20 7.98
N SER A 113 -12.30 1.04 8.38
CA SER A 113 -12.09 1.41 9.79
C SER A 113 -13.36 1.36 10.64
N HIS A 114 -14.52 1.65 10.05
CA HIS A 114 -15.84 1.57 10.70
C HIS A 114 -16.61 0.29 10.34
N GLY A 115 -15.99 -0.61 9.58
CA GLY A 115 -16.60 -1.88 9.21
C GLY A 115 -16.75 -2.84 10.40
N TYR A 116 -17.79 -3.64 10.38
CA TYR A 116 -18.03 -4.72 11.32
C TYR A 116 -18.18 -6.03 10.56
N ALA A 117 -17.44 -7.04 10.98
CA ALA A 117 -17.52 -8.37 10.40
C ALA A 117 -17.13 -9.44 11.43
N SER A 118 -17.62 -10.65 11.27
CA SER A 118 -17.03 -11.80 11.93
C SER A 118 -15.71 -12.14 11.25
N ILE A 119 -14.62 -12.17 12.00
CA ILE A 119 -13.28 -12.44 11.49
C ILE A 119 -12.68 -13.68 12.15
N GLN A 120 -11.79 -14.34 11.44
CA GLN A 120 -10.96 -15.40 11.99
C GLN A 120 -9.74 -14.77 12.65
N VAL A 121 -9.58 -15.04 13.94
CA VAL A 121 -8.41 -14.60 14.70
C VAL A 121 -7.47 -15.77 14.95
N LYS A 122 -6.19 -15.49 15.03
CA LYS A 122 -5.17 -16.48 15.42
C LYS A 122 -5.23 -16.78 16.89
N ASP A 123 -4.80 -17.97 17.27
CA ASP A 123 -4.56 -18.31 18.67
C ASP A 123 -3.41 -17.49 19.24
N VAL A 124 -3.42 -17.26 20.56
CA VAL A 124 -2.43 -16.40 21.23
C VAL A 124 -1.00 -16.89 21.01
N GLU A 125 -0.81 -18.20 20.93
CA GLU A 125 0.48 -18.86 20.71
C GLU A 125 1.07 -18.62 19.32
N GLU A 126 0.24 -18.23 18.35
CA GLU A 126 0.69 -17.93 16.99
C GLU A 126 1.30 -16.51 16.85
N TYR A 127 1.09 -15.65 17.85
CA TYR A 127 1.68 -14.32 17.84
C TYR A 127 3.14 -14.37 18.28
N LYS A 128 4.00 -13.81 17.43
CA LYS A 128 5.42 -13.67 17.76
C LYS A 128 5.64 -12.47 18.67
N ASN A 129 6.12 -12.72 19.87
CA ASN A 129 6.72 -11.68 20.69
C ASN A 129 8.14 -11.40 20.17
N VAL A 130 8.42 -10.12 19.94
CA VAL A 130 9.75 -9.64 19.58
C VAL A 130 10.28 -8.84 20.76
N GLU A 131 11.26 -9.39 21.46
CA GLU A 131 11.93 -8.69 22.56
C GLU A 131 12.90 -7.64 21.98
N PRO A 132 12.76 -6.37 22.34
CA PRO A 132 13.66 -5.33 21.86
C PRO A 132 15.08 -5.53 22.42
N GLU A 133 16.08 -5.44 21.56
CA GLU A 133 17.50 -5.54 21.98
C GLU A 133 18.02 -4.28 22.70
N GLY A 134 17.23 -3.21 22.69
CA GLY A 134 17.65 -1.87 23.12
C GLY A 134 18.39 -1.10 22.02
N PHE A 135 18.68 0.15 22.30
CA PHE A 135 19.37 1.01 21.33
C PHE A 135 20.87 0.68 21.26
N VAL A 136 21.30 0.17 20.11
CA VAL A 136 22.73 -0.08 19.83
C VAL A 136 23.30 1.09 19.05
N LYS A 137 24.25 1.79 19.63
CA LYS A 137 24.90 2.94 19.02
C LYS A 137 25.71 2.55 17.80
N ASP A 138 25.35 3.08 16.64
CA ASP A 138 26.07 2.92 15.37
C ASP A 138 26.04 4.23 14.58
N THR A 139 27.16 4.93 14.52
CA THR A 139 27.28 6.22 13.83
C THR A 139 27.23 6.08 12.31
N LYS A 140 27.42 4.87 11.76
CA LYS A 140 27.28 4.61 10.33
C LYS A 140 25.82 4.36 9.91
N ARG A 141 24.96 4.05 10.87
CA ARG A 141 23.53 3.77 10.62
C ARG A 141 22.64 4.93 11.04
N TRP A 142 22.83 5.46 12.26
CA TRP A 142 21.87 6.37 12.90
C TRP A 142 22.15 7.85 12.68
N VAL A 143 23.18 8.19 11.92
CA VAL A 143 23.53 9.59 11.65
C VAL A 143 23.26 9.92 10.20
N ILE A 144 22.34 10.88 9.97
CA ILE A 144 22.05 11.38 8.62
C ILE A 144 23.05 12.50 8.28
N PHE A 145 23.86 12.26 7.27
CA PHE A 145 24.67 13.29 6.62
C PHE A 145 24.86 12.95 5.11
N PRO A 146 25.25 13.90 4.27
CA PRO A 146 25.15 13.76 2.82
C PRO A 146 25.66 12.46 2.22
N LYS A 147 26.79 11.94 2.68
CA LYS A 147 27.35 10.68 2.18
C LYS A 147 26.47 9.46 2.51
N LEU A 148 25.93 9.40 3.73
CA LEU A 148 25.04 8.29 4.14
C LEU A 148 23.68 8.42 3.49
N SER A 149 23.17 9.64 3.34
CA SER A 149 21.88 9.88 2.65
C SER A 149 21.95 9.47 1.19
N TYR A 150 23.07 9.74 0.50
CA TYR A 150 23.27 9.28 -0.87
C TYR A 150 23.23 7.76 -1.00
N GLN A 151 23.93 7.04 -0.10
CA GLN A 151 23.92 5.58 -0.10
C GLN A 151 22.55 5.03 0.29
N ALA A 152 21.88 5.64 1.26
CA ALA A 152 20.52 5.29 1.64
C ALA A 152 19.54 5.41 0.48
N HIS A 153 19.66 6.48 -0.33
CA HIS A 153 18.83 6.66 -1.51
C HIS A 153 19.00 5.51 -2.52
N ILE A 154 20.23 5.10 -2.81
CA ILE A 154 20.50 3.96 -3.70
C ILE A 154 19.84 2.68 -3.13
N ASN A 155 19.97 2.45 -1.85
CA ASN A 155 19.39 1.27 -1.19
C ASN A 155 17.86 1.31 -1.20
N ILE A 156 17.25 2.49 -1.05
CA ILE A 156 15.80 2.71 -1.11
C ILE A 156 15.26 2.36 -2.50
N GLU A 157 15.92 2.83 -3.57
CA GLU A 157 15.52 2.52 -4.95
C GLU A 157 15.62 1.01 -5.22
N ALA A 158 16.74 0.38 -4.86
CA ALA A 158 16.92 -1.06 -5.02
C ALA A 158 15.88 -1.88 -4.22
N ARG A 159 15.58 -1.46 -2.98
CA ARG A 159 14.53 -2.06 -2.16
C ARG A 159 13.16 -1.98 -2.83
N ASN A 160 12.83 -0.83 -3.41
CA ASN A 160 11.52 -0.64 -4.05
C ASN A 160 11.40 -1.44 -5.35
N GLU A 161 12.47 -1.60 -6.11
CA GLU A 161 12.51 -2.52 -7.26
C GLU A 161 12.30 -3.98 -6.85
N GLU A 162 12.93 -4.41 -5.74
CA GLU A 162 12.72 -5.75 -5.18
C GLU A 162 11.29 -5.92 -4.68
N LEU A 163 10.77 -4.95 -3.93
CA LEU A 163 9.40 -4.99 -3.41
C LEU A 163 8.34 -5.03 -4.50
N ALA A 164 8.53 -4.34 -5.63
CA ALA A 164 7.60 -4.41 -6.76
C ALA A 164 7.48 -5.85 -7.31
N LYS A 165 8.60 -6.60 -7.34
CA LYS A 165 8.61 -8.03 -7.74
C LYS A 165 7.93 -8.90 -6.67
N VAL A 166 8.25 -8.67 -5.40
CA VAL A 166 7.65 -9.41 -4.28
C VAL A 166 6.15 -9.16 -4.19
N PHE A 167 5.71 -7.93 -4.38
CA PHE A 167 4.29 -7.57 -4.38
C PHE A 167 3.55 -8.13 -5.60
N SER A 168 4.21 -8.35 -6.71
CA SER A 168 3.60 -9.07 -7.84
C SER A 168 3.25 -10.53 -7.52
N GLN A 169 3.86 -11.10 -6.47
CA GLN A 169 3.58 -12.45 -5.97
C GLN A 169 2.86 -12.45 -4.61
N TYR A 170 2.47 -11.28 -4.12
CA TYR A 170 1.79 -11.16 -2.85
C TYR A 170 0.36 -11.70 -2.94
N LYS A 171 0.03 -12.67 -2.08
CA LYS A 171 -1.21 -13.46 -2.12
C LYS A 171 -2.52 -12.66 -2.10
N ARG A 172 -2.48 -11.36 -1.77
CA ARG A 172 -3.66 -10.48 -1.74
C ARG A 172 -3.73 -9.52 -2.92
N ASN A 173 -2.67 -9.44 -3.72
CA ASN A 173 -2.75 -8.90 -5.06
C ASN A 173 -3.25 -10.03 -5.98
N LEU A 174 -4.44 -9.88 -6.55
CA LEU A 174 -5.11 -10.98 -7.23
C LEU A 174 -5.28 -10.68 -8.71
N LEU A 175 -5.08 -11.70 -9.52
CA LEU A 175 -5.50 -11.74 -10.91
C LEU A 175 -6.56 -12.83 -11.07
N LEU A 176 -7.75 -12.44 -11.48
CA LEU A 176 -8.91 -13.34 -11.60
C LEU A 176 -9.54 -13.21 -13.00
N PRO A 177 -10.12 -14.30 -13.55
CA PRO A 177 -9.91 -15.67 -13.13
C PRO A 177 -8.44 -16.09 -13.29
N ALA A 178 -8.05 -17.26 -12.76
CA ALA A 178 -6.69 -17.76 -12.89
C ALA A 178 -6.28 -17.95 -14.37
N GLU A 179 -4.96 -17.90 -14.66
CA GLU A 179 -4.34 -17.76 -16.00
C GLU A 179 -4.97 -18.57 -17.14
N ASP A 180 -5.37 -19.81 -16.90
CA ASP A 180 -5.85 -20.69 -17.97
C ASP A 180 -7.21 -20.30 -18.54
N ASP A 181 -8.04 -19.60 -17.76
CA ASP A 181 -9.39 -19.16 -18.13
C ASP A 181 -9.45 -17.74 -18.70
N CYS A 182 -8.31 -17.03 -18.72
CA CYS A 182 -8.24 -15.60 -19.07
C CYS A 182 -7.99 -15.28 -20.55
N LYS A 183 -7.53 -16.26 -21.36
CA LYS A 183 -6.94 -15.99 -22.69
C LYS A 183 -7.90 -15.38 -23.72
N GLU A 184 -9.20 -15.58 -23.55
CA GLU A 184 -10.23 -15.04 -24.46
C GLU A 184 -10.84 -13.71 -24.00
N LEU A 185 -10.55 -13.30 -22.73
CA LEU A 185 -11.11 -12.08 -22.18
C LEU A 185 -10.41 -10.85 -22.75
N LYS A 186 -11.20 -9.90 -23.28
CA LYS A 186 -10.73 -8.67 -23.91
C LYS A 186 -10.93 -7.44 -23.03
N LYS A 187 -11.73 -7.57 -21.98
CA LYS A 187 -12.05 -6.50 -21.06
C LYS A 187 -11.61 -6.86 -19.65
N GLY A 188 -11.16 -5.85 -18.92
CA GLY A 188 -10.72 -6.01 -17.54
C GLY A 188 -11.25 -4.91 -16.62
N ILE A 189 -11.20 -5.21 -15.34
CA ILE A 189 -11.48 -4.26 -14.26
C ILE A 189 -10.30 -4.27 -13.28
N ALA A 190 -9.84 -3.09 -12.88
CA ALA A 190 -8.77 -2.94 -11.89
C ALA A 190 -9.29 -2.17 -10.68
N THR A 191 -8.99 -2.65 -9.48
CA THR A 191 -9.51 -2.08 -8.24
C THR A 191 -8.56 -2.29 -7.08
N GLY A 192 -8.79 -1.61 -5.96
CA GLY A 192 -8.07 -1.76 -4.70
C GLY A 192 -8.86 -1.17 -3.54
N GLY A 193 -8.35 -1.38 -2.32
CA GLY A 193 -9.02 -0.91 -1.12
C GLY A 193 -10.45 -1.41 -1.01
N PHE A 194 -11.33 -0.64 -0.37
CA PHE A 194 -12.71 -1.06 -0.14
C PHE A 194 -13.52 -1.27 -1.43
N ASN A 195 -13.17 -0.58 -2.53
CA ASN A 195 -13.88 -0.72 -3.80
C ASN A 195 -13.82 -2.14 -4.38
N TYR A 196 -12.86 -2.94 -3.98
CA TYR A 196 -12.84 -4.37 -4.34
C TYR A 196 -14.13 -5.09 -3.94
N THR A 197 -14.72 -4.74 -2.80
CA THR A 197 -15.98 -5.37 -2.35
C THR A 197 -17.15 -5.05 -3.27
N TYR A 198 -17.24 -3.79 -3.76
CA TYR A 198 -18.26 -3.39 -4.72
C TYR A 198 -18.05 -4.05 -6.09
N VAL A 199 -16.79 -4.12 -6.54
CA VAL A 199 -16.47 -4.80 -7.80
C VAL A 199 -16.84 -6.27 -7.71
N THR A 200 -16.49 -6.97 -6.64
CA THR A 200 -16.83 -8.39 -6.43
C THR A 200 -18.34 -8.61 -6.46
N GLU A 201 -19.13 -7.73 -5.84
CA GLU A 201 -20.60 -7.80 -5.88
C GLU A 201 -21.13 -7.59 -7.31
N ALA A 202 -20.63 -6.56 -7.99
CA ALA A 202 -21.05 -6.25 -9.37
C ALA A 202 -20.64 -7.33 -10.38
N MET A 203 -19.51 -8.00 -10.19
CA MET A 203 -19.04 -9.07 -11.09
C MET A 203 -19.99 -10.26 -11.16
N ALA A 204 -20.82 -10.50 -10.14
CA ALA A 204 -21.85 -11.54 -10.17
C ALA A 204 -22.86 -11.32 -11.32
N ASP A 205 -23.10 -10.06 -11.70
CA ASP A 205 -24.07 -9.68 -12.73
C ASP A 205 -23.42 -9.31 -14.08
N LEU A 206 -22.15 -8.93 -14.09
CA LEU A 206 -21.47 -8.39 -15.30
C LEU A 206 -20.88 -9.44 -16.23
N GLY A 207 -20.85 -10.70 -15.82
CA GLY A 207 -20.22 -11.77 -16.60
C GLY A 207 -18.69 -11.81 -16.42
N GLN A 208 -18.02 -12.54 -17.32
CA GLN A 208 -16.58 -12.77 -17.19
C GLN A 208 -15.75 -11.58 -17.66
N LEU A 209 -15.07 -10.93 -16.72
CA LEU A 209 -14.03 -9.94 -16.96
C LEU A 209 -12.75 -10.40 -16.28
N ARG A 210 -11.60 -9.98 -16.83
CA ARG A 210 -10.34 -10.14 -16.11
C ARG A 210 -10.28 -9.11 -14.99
N GLU A 211 -9.97 -9.51 -13.77
CA GLU A 211 -9.93 -8.62 -12.61
C GLU A 211 -8.54 -8.56 -12.04
N LEU A 212 -8.05 -7.33 -11.79
CA LEU A 212 -6.86 -7.04 -11.00
C LEU A 212 -7.27 -6.40 -9.68
N LYS A 213 -6.95 -7.06 -8.57
CA LYS A 213 -6.99 -6.46 -7.24
C LYS A 213 -5.61 -6.03 -6.79
N VAL A 214 -5.46 -4.78 -6.38
CA VAL A 214 -4.23 -4.21 -5.84
C VAL A 214 -4.39 -3.90 -4.36
N SER A 215 -3.74 -4.68 -3.50
CA SER A 215 -3.69 -4.48 -2.04
C SER A 215 -2.39 -3.84 -1.57
N THR A 216 -1.40 -3.67 -2.47
CA THR A 216 -0.14 -2.99 -2.21
C THR A 216 0.12 -1.93 -3.29
N PRO A 217 -0.48 -0.73 -3.13
CA PRO A 217 -0.43 0.31 -4.16
C PRO A 217 0.96 0.95 -4.35
N HIS A 218 1.90 0.74 -3.40
CA HIS A 218 3.29 1.17 -3.54
C HIS A 218 4.27 0.25 -2.78
N PRO A 219 5.43 -0.15 -3.37
CA PRO A 219 5.67 -0.16 -4.81
C PRO A 219 4.62 -0.96 -5.57
N PHE A 220 4.24 -0.48 -6.75
CA PHE A 220 3.17 -1.12 -7.51
C PHE A 220 3.58 -2.53 -7.99
N PRO A 221 2.69 -3.53 -7.99
CA PRO A 221 2.96 -4.90 -8.44
C PRO A 221 3.08 -4.96 -9.97
N GLU A 222 4.19 -4.45 -10.51
CA GLU A 222 4.37 -4.18 -11.94
C GLU A 222 4.23 -5.44 -12.80
N GLN A 223 4.84 -6.56 -12.39
CA GLN A 223 4.78 -7.80 -13.18
C GLN A 223 3.35 -8.35 -13.27
N LEU A 224 2.63 -8.34 -12.16
CA LEU A 224 1.22 -8.75 -12.12
C LEU A 224 0.35 -7.84 -13.00
N ALA A 225 0.64 -6.53 -13.00
CA ALA A 225 -0.07 -5.58 -13.85
C ALA A 225 0.22 -5.78 -15.35
N VAL A 226 1.45 -6.10 -15.72
CA VAL A 226 1.80 -6.46 -17.10
C VAL A 226 1.04 -7.70 -17.55
N GLU A 227 1.02 -8.74 -16.71
CA GLU A 227 0.26 -9.96 -16.95
C GLU A 227 -1.24 -9.66 -17.12
N PHE A 228 -1.80 -8.85 -16.20
CA PHE A 228 -3.19 -8.42 -16.28
C PHE A 228 -3.52 -7.70 -17.60
N LEU A 229 -2.69 -6.74 -18.02
CA LEU A 229 -2.93 -5.92 -19.21
C LEU A 229 -2.72 -6.67 -20.53
N THR A 230 -1.91 -7.74 -20.51
CA THR A 230 -1.54 -8.46 -21.72
C THR A 230 -2.75 -9.10 -22.38
N GLY A 231 -3.03 -8.74 -23.63
CA GLY A 231 -4.14 -9.26 -24.43
C GLY A 231 -5.48 -8.59 -24.20
N LEU A 232 -5.61 -7.67 -23.22
CA LEU A 232 -6.80 -6.86 -23.04
C LEU A 232 -6.86 -5.72 -24.06
N GLU A 233 -8.07 -5.32 -24.42
CA GLU A 233 -8.38 -4.17 -25.28
C GLU A 233 -8.84 -2.96 -24.45
N GLU A 234 -9.55 -3.21 -23.34
CA GLU A 234 -10.10 -2.17 -22.48
C GLU A 234 -10.07 -2.57 -21.01
N VAL A 235 -9.71 -1.64 -20.13
CA VAL A 235 -9.72 -1.79 -18.68
C VAL A 235 -10.46 -0.64 -18.03
N LEU A 236 -11.35 -0.94 -17.08
CA LEU A 236 -12.00 0.06 -16.22
C LEU A 236 -11.36 0.04 -14.83
N CYS A 237 -10.86 1.18 -14.36
CA CYS A 237 -10.30 1.35 -13.02
C CYS A 237 -11.36 1.91 -12.06
N ILE A 238 -11.61 1.19 -10.96
CA ILE A 238 -12.54 1.58 -9.90
C ILE A 238 -11.76 1.70 -8.60
N GLU A 239 -11.59 2.91 -8.10
CA GLU A 239 -10.82 3.19 -6.90
C GLU A 239 -11.35 4.40 -6.11
N GLU A 240 -11.15 4.39 -4.80
CA GLU A 240 -11.47 5.53 -3.93
C GLU A 240 -10.44 6.65 -4.11
N LEU A 241 -10.83 7.89 -3.81
CA LEU A 241 -9.97 9.08 -3.84
C LEU A 241 -9.35 9.32 -5.23
N ASP A 242 -8.05 9.38 -5.32
CA ASP A 242 -7.32 9.74 -6.53
C ASP A 242 -7.08 8.55 -7.46
N PRO A 243 -6.89 8.81 -8.78
CA PRO A 243 -6.64 7.75 -9.77
C PRO A 243 -5.19 7.23 -9.69
N VAL A 244 -4.85 6.51 -8.62
CA VAL A 244 -3.51 5.96 -8.39
C VAL A 244 -3.29 4.69 -9.21
N ILE A 245 -4.21 3.72 -9.14
CA ILE A 245 -4.14 2.48 -9.92
C ILE A 245 -4.22 2.79 -11.42
N GLU A 246 -5.15 3.66 -11.81
CA GLU A 246 -5.31 4.07 -13.21
C GLU A 246 -4.01 4.66 -13.77
N ARG A 247 -3.34 5.56 -13.04
CA ARG A 247 -2.06 6.16 -13.45
C ARG A 247 -0.95 5.14 -13.59
N GLU A 248 -0.83 4.21 -12.64
CA GLU A 248 0.18 3.16 -12.69
C GLU A 248 -0.06 2.23 -13.90
N LEU A 249 -1.30 1.85 -14.18
CA LEU A 249 -1.63 1.02 -15.34
C LEU A 249 -1.37 1.74 -16.66
N ILE A 250 -1.69 3.03 -16.77
CA ILE A 250 -1.34 3.85 -17.94
C ILE A 250 0.17 3.91 -18.14
N TYR A 251 0.94 4.13 -17.07
CA TYR A 251 2.40 4.14 -17.11
C TYR A 251 2.96 2.80 -17.59
N ILE A 252 2.45 1.69 -17.02
CA ILE A 252 2.87 0.32 -17.39
C ILE A 252 2.51 0.00 -18.83
N ALA A 253 1.28 0.33 -19.27
CA ALA A 253 0.88 0.13 -20.65
C ALA A 253 1.80 0.87 -21.62
N GLY A 254 2.18 2.12 -21.33
CA GLY A 254 3.14 2.88 -22.11
C GLY A 254 4.54 2.29 -22.09
N LYS A 255 5.05 1.92 -20.91
CA LYS A 255 6.39 1.35 -20.71
C LYS A 255 6.59 0.04 -21.50
N TYR A 256 5.57 -0.80 -21.55
CA TYR A 256 5.60 -2.13 -22.19
C TYR A 256 4.94 -2.15 -23.59
N HIS A 257 4.54 -0.99 -24.10
CA HIS A 257 3.87 -0.85 -25.41
C HIS A 257 2.64 -1.74 -25.58
N LEU A 258 1.82 -1.87 -24.53
CA LEU A 258 0.61 -2.66 -24.55
C LEU A 258 -0.55 -1.85 -25.17
N PRO A 259 -1.25 -2.36 -26.21
CA PRO A 259 -2.28 -1.60 -26.92
C PRO A 259 -3.64 -1.71 -26.21
N VAL A 260 -3.70 -1.32 -24.95
CA VAL A 260 -4.90 -1.39 -24.10
C VAL A 260 -5.39 0.02 -23.77
N LYS A 261 -6.71 0.22 -23.83
CA LYS A 261 -7.37 1.46 -23.42
C LYS A 261 -7.72 1.40 -21.94
N ILE A 262 -7.16 2.32 -21.14
CA ILE A 262 -7.41 2.40 -19.71
C ILE A 262 -8.41 3.53 -19.45
N LEU A 263 -9.47 3.21 -18.75
CA LEU A 263 -10.59 4.08 -18.40
C LEU A 263 -10.72 4.17 -16.89
N GLY A 264 -11.14 5.32 -16.40
CA GLY A 264 -11.37 5.53 -14.97
C GLY A 264 -11.71 6.99 -14.68
N LYS A 265 -11.16 7.54 -13.63
CA LYS A 265 -11.36 8.93 -13.20
C LYS A 265 -10.69 9.93 -14.16
N LEU A 266 -9.50 9.62 -14.67
CA LEU A 266 -8.76 10.50 -15.61
C LEU A 266 -9.48 10.66 -16.95
N SER A 267 -10.15 9.61 -17.39
CA SER A 267 -10.94 9.60 -18.63
C SER A 267 -12.41 10.00 -18.43
N HIS A 268 -12.80 10.40 -17.21
CA HIS A 268 -14.14 10.79 -16.79
C HIS A 268 -15.22 9.70 -16.97
N HIS A 269 -14.84 8.42 -17.06
CA HIS A 269 -15.77 7.29 -17.03
C HIS A 269 -16.21 6.95 -15.59
N VAL A 270 -15.42 7.33 -14.62
CA VAL A 270 -15.72 7.26 -13.20
C VAL A 270 -15.65 8.67 -12.61
N LYS A 271 -16.54 8.98 -11.67
CA LYS A 271 -16.57 10.28 -11.00
C LYS A 271 -15.32 10.48 -10.14
N ASN A 272 -14.84 11.73 -10.06
CA ASN A 272 -13.69 12.10 -9.21
C ASN A 272 -14.05 12.38 -7.74
N SER A 273 -15.27 12.13 -7.34
CA SER A 273 -15.73 12.37 -5.96
C SER A 273 -15.73 11.08 -5.15
N GLY A 274 -15.05 11.09 -4.01
CA GLY A 274 -15.14 10.08 -2.96
C GLY A 274 -14.35 8.80 -3.12
#